data_c5f23d9d34616a4fbbfb96aa29bbb90b
#
_entry.id   c5f23d9d34616a4fbbfb96aa29bbb90b
#
_cell.length_a   1.000
_cell.length_b   1.000
_cell.length_c   1.000
_cell.angle_alpha   90.00
_cell.angle_beta   90.00
_cell.angle_gamma   90.00
#
_symmetry.space_group_name_H-M   'P 1'
#
loop_
_entity.id
_entity.type
_entity.pdbx_description
1 polymer ?
#
loop_
_entity_poly.entity_id
_entity_poly.type
_entity_poly.pdbx_seq_one_letter_code
_entity_poly.pdbx_strand_id
1 'polypeptide(L)'
;MLITKSHRVASKLVKAFTEHKVKKTYIALCVGVVPKWEKITVRSGHGRSKFGAWRVYAASDVGRSLPGGSLVRDMETSLEVLCVNGKKRLSKISNQVNIEEDMIVVEEKALVGDGASGEKDEVLMRASPRSGRTHQIRLHCQYLGIPIRGDVKYKGVYEWEGKVYDFHALHAESLSIDHPETGERIMFRAPLPSWASQDLEL
;
A
#
# COMPACT_ATOMS: atom_id res chain seq x y z
N MET A 1 -13.28 -3.22 10.56
CA MET A 1 -13.89 -1.93 11.03
C MET A 1 -13.84 -1.92 12.53
N LEU A 2 -13.43 -0.80 13.17
CA LEU A 2 -13.47 -0.62 14.63
C LEU A 2 -14.73 0.18 14.99
N ILE A 3 -15.48 -0.32 15.94
CA ILE A 3 -16.68 0.34 16.47
C ILE A 3 -16.47 0.59 17.96
N THR A 4 -16.75 1.80 18.42
CA THR A 4 -16.59 2.21 19.82
C THR A 4 -17.94 2.48 20.45
N LYS A 5 -18.05 2.19 21.76
CA LYS A 5 -19.28 2.43 22.54
C LYS A 5 -19.30 3.81 23.22
N SER A 6 -18.21 4.57 23.16
CA SER A 6 -18.15 5.90 23.77
C SER A 6 -17.33 6.89 22.94
N HIS A 7 -17.71 8.16 23.01
CA HIS A 7 -16.98 9.26 22.34
C HIS A 7 -15.54 9.41 22.87
N ARG A 8 -15.32 9.17 24.15
CA ARG A 8 -14.00 9.23 24.78
C ARG A 8 -13.03 8.22 24.16
N VAL A 9 -13.48 6.97 23.98
CA VAL A 9 -12.70 5.90 23.33
C VAL A 9 -12.48 6.20 21.86
N ALA A 10 -13.53 6.67 21.16
CA ALA A 10 -13.40 7.09 19.76
C ALA A 10 -12.33 8.16 19.57
N SER A 11 -12.32 9.21 20.41
CA SER A 11 -11.33 10.28 20.35
C SER A 11 -9.91 9.79 20.56
N LYS A 12 -9.68 8.89 21.54
CA LYS A 12 -8.35 8.28 21.77
C LYS A 12 -7.88 7.45 20.54
N LEU A 13 -8.78 6.68 19.92
CA LEU A 13 -8.46 5.92 18.72
C LEU A 13 -8.15 6.84 17.53
N VAL A 14 -8.96 7.87 17.29
CA VAL A 14 -8.68 8.88 16.24
C VAL A 14 -7.29 9.48 16.46
N LYS A 15 -6.95 9.86 17.68
CA LYS A 15 -5.62 10.37 18.03
C LYS A 15 -4.52 9.36 17.70
N ALA A 16 -4.69 8.07 18.07
CA ALA A 16 -3.72 7.01 17.77
C ALA A 16 -3.50 6.83 16.26
N PHE A 17 -4.57 6.90 15.44
CA PHE A 17 -4.46 6.88 13.97
C PHE A 17 -3.74 8.11 13.43
N THR A 18 -4.05 9.31 13.94
CA THR A 18 -3.42 10.57 13.53
C THR A 18 -1.93 10.61 13.89
N GLU A 19 -1.57 10.07 15.05
CA GLU A 19 -0.18 10.00 15.54
C GLU A 19 0.60 8.80 14.95
N HIS A 20 0.02 8.06 13.99
CA HIS A 20 0.64 6.88 13.34
C HIS A 20 1.05 5.76 14.31
N LYS A 21 0.39 5.65 15.47
CA LYS A 21 0.62 4.60 16.46
C LYS A 21 -0.05 3.27 16.12
N VAL A 22 -0.94 3.29 15.12
CA VAL A 22 -1.66 2.11 14.63
C VAL A 22 -0.85 1.44 13.52
N LYS A 23 -0.46 0.17 13.73
CA LYS A 23 0.19 -0.63 12.68
C LYS A 23 -0.88 -1.34 11.86
N LYS A 24 -0.73 -1.29 10.55
CA LYS A 24 -1.65 -1.90 9.56
C LYS A 24 -0.83 -2.66 8.55
N THR A 25 -1.27 -3.87 8.20
CA THR A 25 -0.71 -4.60 7.08
C THR A 25 -1.81 -5.01 6.11
N TYR A 26 -1.46 -5.01 4.84
CA TYR A 26 -2.33 -5.38 3.74
C TYR A 26 -1.59 -6.35 2.83
N ILE A 27 -2.34 -7.25 2.20
CA ILE A 27 -1.85 -8.08 1.10
C ILE A 27 -2.43 -7.52 -0.18
N ALA A 28 -1.59 -7.33 -1.20
CA ALA A 28 -1.96 -6.85 -2.51
C ALA A 28 -1.42 -7.79 -3.58
N LEU A 29 -2.27 -8.24 -4.51
CA LEU A 29 -1.83 -8.94 -5.70
C LEU A 29 -1.80 -7.96 -6.86
N CYS A 30 -0.62 -7.74 -7.40
CA CYS A 30 -0.33 -6.75 -8.43
C CYS A 30 0.04 -7.43 -9.75
N VAL A 31 -0.08 -6.71 -10.87
CA VAL A 31 0.33 -7.18 -12.20
C VAL A 31 1.21 -6.14 -12.85
N GLY A 32 2.43 -6.52 -13.21
CA GLY A 32 3.40 -5.62 -13.84
C GLY A 32 4.78 -6.23 -13.95
N VAL A 33 5.78 -5.41 -14.27
CA VAL A 33 7.17 -5.87 -14.32
C VAL A 33 7.67 -6.18 -12.91
N VAL A 34 8.29 -7.36 -12.73
CA VAL A 34 8.81 -7.80 -11.43
C VAL A 34 9.79 -6.78 -10.87
N PRO A 35 9.57 -6.28 -9.65
CA PRO A 35 10.49 -5.35 -9.00
C PRO A 35 11.87 -5.99 -8.75
N LYS A 36 12.92 -5.19 -8.90
CA LYS A 36 14.28 -5.62 -8.56
C LYS A 36 14.55 -5.62 -7.05
N TRP A 37 13.79 -4.86 -6.29
CA TRP A 37 13.86 -4.77 -4.83
C TRP A 37 13.02 -5.88 -4.17
N GLU A 38 13.41 -6.30 -2.97
CA GLU A 38 12.62 -7.20 -2.11
C GLU A 38 11.72 -6.40 -1.18
N LYS A 39 12.25 -5.32 -0.62
CA LYS A 39 11.52 -4.40 0.25
C LYS A 39 11.87 -2.96 -0.11
N ILE A 40 10.87 -2.09 -0.09
CA ILE A 40 11.04 -0.67 -0.40
C ILE A 40 10.09 0.19 0.42
N THR A 41 10.51 1.38 0.79
CA THR A 41 9.64 2.40 1.36
C THR A 41 9.44 3.53 0.36
N VAL A 42 8.17 3.81 0.01
CA VAL A 42 7.79 4.91 -0.89
C VAL A 42 7.25 6.06 -0.06
N ARG A 43 7.86 7.24 -0.22
CA ARG A 43 7.44 8.48 0.43
C ARG A 43 7.07 9.53 -0.62
N SER A 44 5.88 10.11 -0.49
CA SER A 44 5.32 11.05 -1.47
C SER A 44 4.34 12.04 -0.84
N GLY A 45 3.91 13.02 -1.62
CA GLY A 45 2.73 13.82 -1.35
C GLY A 45 1.45 13.12 -1.84
N HIS A 46 0.33 13.41 -1.19
CA HIS A 46 -1.02 12.94 -1.51
C HIS A 46 -2.00 14.10 -1.55
N GLY A 47 -2.74 14.24 -2.61
CA GLY A 47 -3.72 15.32 -2.75
C GLY A 47 -4.81 15.00 -3.76
N ARG A 48 -5.89 15.80 -3.73
CA ARG A 48 -6.99 15.69 -4.67
C ARG A 48 -6.83 16.74 -5.77
N SER A 49 -6.78 16.29 -7.03
CA SER A 49 -6.70 17.20 -8.17
C SER A 49 -7.96 18.05 -8.31
N LYS A 50 -7.91 19.12 -9.08
CA LYS A 50 -9.07 19.99 -9.39
C LYS A 50 -10.25 19.23 -10.01
N PHE A 51 -9.98 18.09 -10.64
CA PHE A 51 -11.00 17.21 -11.21
C PHE A 51 -11.49 16.11 -10.25
N GLY A 52 -11.13 16.19 -8.97
CA GLY A 52 -11.59 15.27 -7.94
C GLY A 52 -10.80 13.96 -7.83
N ALA A 53 -9.80 13.71 -8.68
CA ALA A 53 -8.99 12.50 -8.62
C ALA A 53 -7.90 12.59 -7.54
N TRP A 54 -7.73 11.53 -6.76
CA TRP A 54 -6.60 11.37 -5.84
C TRP A 54 -5.32 11.04 -6.63
N ARG A 55 -4.20 11.66 -6.26
CA ARG A 55 -2.93 11.56 -6.98
C ARG A 55 -1.74 11.54 -6.03
N VAL A 56 -0.64 10.97 -6.51
CA VAL A 56 0.70 11.11 -5.95
C VAL A 56 1.26 12.47 -6.39
N TYR A 57 1.90 13.17 -5.47
CA TYR A 57 2.65 14.41 -5.67
C TYR A 57 4.07 14.23 -5.14
N ALA A 58 4.97 15.12 -5.50
CA ALA A 58 6.30 15.13 -4.95
C ALA A 58 6.28 15.24 -3.41
N ALA A 59 7.24 14.65 -2.74
CA ALA A 59 7.38 14.78 -1.28
C ALA A 59 7.63 16.24 -0.87
N SER A 60 8.34 17.00 -1.71
CA SER A 60 8.57 18.46 -1.54
C SER A 60 7.29 19.30 -1.65
N ASP A 61 6.23 18.78 -2.26
CA ASP A 61 4.93 19.46 -2.37
C ASP A 61 4.09 19.38 -1.09
N VAL A 62 4.50 18.62 -0.08
CA VAL A 62 3.73 18.48 1.17
C VAL A 62 3.55 19.85 1.83
N GLY A 63 2.30 20.17 2.17
CA GLY A 63 1.91 21.49 2.66
C GLY A 63 1.43 22.47 1.60
N ARG A 64 1.62 22.18 0.31
CA ARG A 64 1.16 23.01 -0.79
C ARG A 64 -0.35 22.89 -0.99
N SER A 65 -1.02 24.03 -1.19
CA SER A 65 -2.43 24.09 -1.60
C SER A 65 -2.56 23.80 -3.09
N LEU A 66 -3.53 22.95 -3.44
CA LEU A 66 -3.86 22.60 -4.82
C LEU A 66 -5.04 23.43 -5.33
N PRO A 67 -5.18 23.62 -6.64
CA PRO A 67 -6.38 24.16 -7.23
C PRO A 67 -7.62 23.35 -6.80
N GLY A 68 -8.61 24.00 -6.19
CA GLY A 68 -9.78 23.35 -5.58
C GLY A 68 -9.68 23.16 -4.05
N GLY A 69 -8.68 23.78 -3.40
CA GLY A 69 -8.58 23.88 -1.95
C GLY A 69 -8.05 22.66 -1.20
N SER A 70 -7.68 21.59 -1.91
CA SER A 70 -7.05 20.42 -1.29
C SER A 70 -5.60 20.73 -0.91
N LEU A 71 -5.20 20.33 0.32
CA LEU A 71 -3.81 20.41 0.78
C LEU A 71 -3.07 19.11 0.44
N VAL A 72 -1.84 19.20 -0.07
CA VAL A 72 -0.96 18.05 -0.24
C VAL A 72 -0.49 17.58 1.13
N ARG A 73 -0.76 16.32 1.45
CA ARG A 73 -0.39 15.68 2.73
C ARG A 73 0.66 14.62 2.49
N ASP A 74 1.50 14.35 3.49
CA ASP A 74 2.48 13.28 3.42
C ASP A 74 1.82 11.90 3.29
N MET A 75 2.47 11.00 2.57
CA MET A 75 2.04 9.64 2.32
C MET A 75 3.25 8.71 2.28
N GLU A 76 3.28 7.69 3.15
CA GLU A 76 4.40 6.76 3.27
C GLU A 76 3.90 5.32 3.38
N THR A 77 4.46 4.42 2.57
CA THR A 77 4.12 2.99 2.55
C THR A 77 5.37 2.16 2.36
N SER A 78 5.62 1.20 3.25
CA SER A 78 6.60 0.14 3.03
C SER A 78 5.93 -1.01 2.28
N LEU A 79 6.61 -1.53 1.25
CA LEU A 79 6.16 -2.63 0.39
C LEU A 79 7.21 -3.73 0.41
N GLU A 80 6.78 -4.98 0.52
CA GLU A 80 7.61 -6.19 0.53
C GLU A 80 7.07 -7.18 -0.49
N VAL A 81 7.91 -7.69 -1.38
CA VAL A 81 7.54 -8.73 -2.35
C VAL A 81 7.58 -10.09 -1.66
N LEU A 82 6.45 -10.78 -1.63
CA LEU A 82 6.30 -12.10 -1.01
C LEU A 82 6.49 -13.23 -2.02
N CYS A 83 5.81 -13.12 -3.18
CA CYS A 83 5.82 -14.12 -4.24
C CYS A 83 5.79 -13.44 -5.61
N VAL A 84 6.31 -14.16 -6.60
CA VAL A 84 6.18 -13.82 -8.02
C VAL A 84 5.68 -15.06 -8.74
N ASN A 85 4.55 -14.96 -9.45
CA ASN A 85 3.88 -16.06 -10.14
C ASN A 85 3.73 -17.31 -9.25
N GLY A 86 3.26 -17.15 -8.01
CA GLY A 86 3.07 -18.23 -7.04
C GLY A 86 4.37 -18.82 -6.45
N LYS A 87 5.54 -18.33 -6.85
CA LYS A 87 6.83 -18.79 -6.31
C LYS A 87 7.33 -17.83 -5.24
N LYS A 88 7.51 -18.34 -4.02
CA LYS A 88 8.09 -17.55 -2.93
C LYS A 88 9.45 -16.99 -3.37
N ARG A 89 9.64 -15.71 -3.17
CA ARG A 89 10.94 -15.12 -3.30
C ARG A 89 11.73 -15.48 -2.05
N LEU A 90 12.59 -16.51 -2.15
CA LEU A 90 13.52 -16.84 -1.07
C LEU A 90 14.41 -15.61 -0.88
N SER A 91 14.25 -14.91 0.25
CA SER A 91 15.26 -13.96 0.67
C SER A 91 16.58 -14.71 0.69
N LYS A 92 17.55 -14.26 -0.08
CA LYS A 92 18.92 -14.75 0.07
C LYS A 92 19.27 -14.49 1.52
N ILE A 93 19.33 -15.54 2.32
CA ILE A 93 19.88 -15.50 3.68
C ILE A 93 21.36 -15.19 3.48
N SER A 94 21.68 -13.93 3.27
CA SER A 94 23.02 -13.42 3.42
C SER A 94 23.13 -13.08 4.90
N ASN A 95 23.88 -13.94 5.61
CA ASN A 95 24.36 -13.65 6.95
C ASN A 95 24.89 -12.20 6.97
N GLN A 96 24.32 -11.38 7.87
CA GLN A 96 24.82 -10.08 8.30
C GLN A 96 25.17 -9.09 7.16
N VAL A 97 24.15 -8.52 6.55
CA VAL A 97 24.25 -7.18 5.99
C VAL A 97 22.98 -6.44 6.46
N ASN A 98 23.18 -5.27 7.07
CA ASN A 98 22.10 -4.31 7.27
C ASN A 98 21.43 -4.11 5.91
N ILE A 99 20.24 -4.68 5.71
CA ILE A 99 19.43 -4.37 4.56
C ILE A 99 19.01 -2.92 4.79
N GLU A 100 19.75 -1.97 4.24
CA GLU A 100 19.26 -0.61 4.09
C GLU A 100 17.95 -0.76 3.32
N GLU A 101 16.83 -0.41 3.97
CA GLU A 101 15.54 -0.39 3.30
C GLU A 101 15.66 0.65 2.18
N ASP A 102 15.63 0.19 0.94
CA ASP A 102 15.61 1.07 -0.22
C ASP A 102 14.45 2.05 -0.05
N MET A 103 14.73 3.34 -0.14
CA MET A 103 13.73 4.38 -0.02
C MET A 103 13.59 5.13 -1.33
N ILE A 104 12.40 5.14 -1.89
CA ILE A 104 12.02 6.02 -3.00
C ILE A 104 11.33 7.26 -2.43
N VAL A 105 11.98 8.40 -2.55
CA VAL A 105 11.34 9.70 -2.34
C VAL A 105 10.86 10.21 -3.69
N VAL A 106 9.56 10.45 -3.82
CA VAL A 106 9.00 11.00 -5.06
C VAL A 106 9.38 12.47 -5.14
N GLU A 107 10.27 12.82 -6.06
CA GLU A 107 10.79 14.19 -6.24
C GLU A 107 9.97 14.98 -7.25
N GLU A 108 9.42 14.31 -8.26
CA GLU A 108 8.63 14.95 -9.29
C GLU A 108 7.19 14.42 -9.28
N LYS A 109 6.28 15.22 -9.81
CA LYS A 109 4.90 14.80 -10.06
C LYS A 109 4.95 13.54 -10.91
N ALA A 110 4.46 12.42 -10.37
CA ALA A 110 4.48 11.17 -11.09
C ALA A 110 3.86 11.35 -12.48
N LEU A 111 4.70 11.49 -13.47
CA LEU A 111 4.34 11.13 -14.83
C LEU A 111 4.03 9.64 -14.73
N VAL A 112 2.78 9.29 -14.90
CA VAL A 112 2.37 7.90 -15.03
C VAL A 112 3.23 7.33 -16.16
N GLY A 113 4.29 6.60 -15.81
CA GLY A 113 5.14 5.97 -16.80
C GLY A 113 4.23 5.12 -17.68
N ASP A 114 4.24 5.37 -18.97
CA ASP A 114 3.66 4.47 -19.94
C ASP A 114 4.38 3.16 -19.72
N GLY A 115 3.61 2.15 -19.33
CA GLY A 115 4.11 0.92 -18.75
C GLY A 115 5.36 0.39 -19.44
N ALA A 116 6.38 0.08 -18.66
CA ALA A 116 7.56 -0.58 -19.17
C ALA A 116 7.11 -1.71 -20.11
N SER A 117 7.64 -1.71 -21.33
CA SER A 117 7.40 -2.73 -22.35
C SER A 117 8.14 -4.02 -21.95
N GLY A 118 7.68 -4.67 -20.87
CA GLY A 118 8.20 -5.93 -20.37
C GLY A 118 7.09 -6.94 -20.19
N GLU A 119 7.44 -8.19 -20.12
CA GLU A 119 6.53 -9.26 -19.73
C GLU A 119 5.96 -8.92 -18.34
N LYS A 120 4.65 -9.05 -18.20
CA LYS A 120 3.97 -8.77 -16.93
C LYS A 120 3.81 -10.05 -16.14
N ASP A 121 4.05 -9.95 -14.85
CA ASP A 121 3.94 -11.05 -13.90
C ASP A 121 2.95 -10.69 -12.79
N GLU A 122 2.45 -11.70 -12.09
CA GLU A 122 1.74 -11.53 -10.84
C GLU A 122 2.73 -11.38 -9.69
N VAL A 123 2.59 -10.30 -8.93
CA VAL A 123 3.47 -9.98 -7.79
C VAL A 123 2.61 -9.85 -6.53
N LEU A 124 2.74 -10.81 -5.62
CA LEU A 124 2.10 -10.75 -4.31
C LEU A 124 2.97 -9.93 -3.36
N MET A 125 2.40 -8.90 -2.78
CA MET A 125 3.11 -7.98 -1.89
C MET A 125 2.41 -7.79 -0.56
N ARG A 126 3.19 -7.58 0.48
CA ARG A 126 2.71 -7.00 1.75
C ARG A 126 2.95 -5.51 1.75
N ALA A 127 1.93 -4.75 2.10
CA ALA A 127 1.98 -3.30 2.22
C ALA A 127 1.74 -2.87 3.67
N SER A 128 2.62 -2.02 4.19
CA SER A 128 2.55 -1.45 5.55
C SER A 128 2.46 0.08 5.47
N PRO A 129 1.26 0.66 5.34
CA PRO A 129 1.09 2.10 5.26
C PRO A 129 1.27 2.75 6.64
N ARG A 130 2.22 3.68 6.76
CA ARG A 130 2.39 4.51 7.96
C ARG A 130 1.25 5.50 8.13
N SER A 131 0.90 6.18 7.07
CA SER A 131 -0.27 7.06 7.00
C SER A 131 -1.54 6.28 6.61
N GLY A 132 -2.69 6.95 6.52
CA GLY A 132 -3.97 6.35 6.13
C GLY A 132 -4.69 7.22 5.10
N ARG A 133 -4.03 7.57 3.98
CA ARG A 133 -4.61 8.43 2.94
C ARG A 133 -5.55 7.63 2.04
N THR A 134 -6.50 8.33 1.46
CA THR A 134 -7.46 7.73 0.52
C THR A 134 -6.74 7.07 -0.65
N HIS A 135 -6.98 5.78 -0.85
CA HIS A 135 -6.38 4.95 -1.91
C HIS A 135 -4.84 4.87 -1.88
N GLN A 136 -4.22 5.09 -0.72
CA GLN A 136 -2.77 5.20 -0.55
C GLN A 136 -1.98 4.06 -1.22
N ILE A 137 -2.26 2.80 -0.85
CA ILE A 137 -1.56 1.63 -1.39
C ILE A 137 -1.77 1.52 -2.90
N ARG A 138 -3.01 1.72 -3.38
CA ARG A 138 -3.37 1.68 -4.79
C ARG A 138 -2.57 2.69 -5.63
N LEU A 139 -2.42 3.90 -5.10
CA LEU A 139 -1.65 4.99 -5.72
C LEU A 139 -0.15 4.68 -5.75
N HIS A 140 0.42 4.14 -4.68
CA HIS A 140 1.84 3.76 -4.65
C HIS A 140 2.13 2.57 -5.57
N CYS A 141 1.26 1.55 -5.62
CA CYS A 141 1.41 0.44 -6.57
C CYS A 141 1.34 0.94 -8.03
N GLN A 142 0.40 1.83 -8.35
CA GLN A 142 0.34 2.46 -9.67
C GLN A 142 1.61 3.26 -9.99
N TYR A 143 2.11 4.05 -9.04
CA TYR A 143 3.33 4.84 -9.20
C TYR A 143 4.55 3.98 -9.51
N LEU A 144 4.67 2.82 -8.87
CA LEU A 144 5.75 1.87 -9.07
C LEU A 144 5.61 1.06 -10.38
N GLY A 145 4.57 1.26 -11.18
CA GLY A 145 4.33 0.51 -12.42
C GLY A 145 3.83 -0.93 -12.21
N ILE A 146 3.43 -1.28 -10.99
CA ILE A 146 2.87 -2.58 -10.59
C ILE A 146 1.48 -2.40 -9.96
N PRO A 147 0.47 -1.90 -10.72
CA PRO A 147 -0.86 -1.64 -10.21
C PRO A 147 -1.53 -2.93 -9.69
N ILE A 148 -2.45 -2.75 -8.74
CA ILE A 148 -3.20 -3.87 -8.17
C ILE A 148 -4.12 -4.49 -9.21
N ARG A 149 -4.14 -5.82 -9.30
CA ARG A 149 -5.01 -6.59 -10.20
C ARG A 149 -6.49 -6.26 -9.94
N GLY A 150 -7.25 -6.00 -11.00
CA GLY A 150 -8.65 -5.60 -10.92
C GLY A 150 -8.88 -4.12 -10.54
N ASP A 151 -7.83 -3.35 -10.32
CA ASP A 151 -7.95 -1.92 -9.99
C ASP A 151 -7.97 -1.03 -11.22
N VAL A 152 -9.04 -1.07 -11.99
CA VAL A 152 -9.19 -0.31 -13.23
C VAL A 152 -9.05 1.22 -13.04
N LYS A 153 -9.36 1.72 -11.83
CA LYS A 153 -9.24 3.15 -11.52
C LYS A 153 -7.78 3.62 -11.51
N TYR A 154 -6.87 2.74 -11.15
CA TYR A 154 -5.43 3.02 -11.03
C TYR A 154 -4.59 2.14 -11.95
N LYS A 155 -5.07 1.94 -13.19
CA LYS A 155 -4.38 1.19 -14.26
C LYS A 155 -4.16 -0.31 -13.99
N GLY A 156 -4.85 -0.88 -13.01
CA GLY A 156 -4.86 -2.33 -12.81
C GLY A 156 -5.54 -3.05 -13.96
N VAL A 157 -5.07 -4.25 -14.27
CA VAL A 157 -5.64 -5.06 -15.34
C VAL A 157 -7.01 -5.59 -14.91
N TYR A 158 -8.02 -5.41 -15.77
CA TYR A 158 -9.36 -5.94 -15.59
C TYR A 158 -9.42 -7.42 -15.97
N GLU A 159 -8.68 -7.81 -17.02
CA GLU A 159 -8.57 -9.18 -17.50
C GLU A 159 -7.10 -9.63 -17.42
N TRP A 160 -6.86 -10.82 -16.87
CA TRP A 160 -5.55 -11.42 -16.77
C TRP A 160 -5.66 -12.92 -16.96
N GLU A 161 -4.85 -13.51 -17.88
CA GLU A 161 -4.87 -14.95 -18.22
C GLU A 161 -6.27 -15.50 -18.50
N GLY A 162 -7.07 -14.73 -19.27
CA GLY A 162 -8.43 -15.10 -19.65
C GLY A 162 -9.47 -15.04 -18.52
N LYS A 163 -9.12 -14.48 -17.36
CA LYS A 163 -10.04 -14.25 -16.24
C LYS A 163 -10.34 -12.78 -16.06
N VAL A 164 -11.61 -12.47 -15.79
CA VAL A 164 -12.09 -11.13 -15.49
C VAL A 164 -12.11 -10.91 -13.97
N TYR A 165 -11.67 -9.73 -13.52
CA TYR A 165 -11.59 -9.37 -12.11
C TYR A 165 -12.40 -8.10 -11.83
N ASP A 166 -13.55 -8.23 -11.17
CA ASP A 166 -14.50 -7.15 -10.89
C ASP A 166 -14.10 -6.28 -9.69
N PHE A 167 -13.06 -6.67 -8.95
CA PHE A 167 -12.59 -5.98 -7.77
C PHE A 167 -11.06 -5.98 -7.68
N HIS A 168 -10.52 -4.97 -7.01
CA HIS A 168 -9.09 -4.88 -6.79
C HIS A 168 -8.63 -5.87 -5.68
N ALA A 169 -7.60 -6.66 -5.99
CA ALA A 169 -7.04 -7.67 -5.09
C ALA A 169 -6.19 -7.01 -3.98
N LEU A 170 -6.88 -6.35 -3.04
CA LEU A 170 -6.30 -5.69 -1.88
C LEU A 170 -7.05 -6.11 -0.61
N HIS A 171 -6.35 -6.74 0.33
CA HIS A 171 -6.89 -7.31 1.55
C HIS A 171 -6.25 -6.70 2.80
N ALA A 172 -7.05 -6.27 3.77
CA ALA A 172 -6.56 -5.83 5.07
C ALA A 172 -6.20 -7.05 5.93
N GLU A 173 -4.91 -7.38 6.00
CA GLU A 173 -4.38 -8.57 6.68
C GLU A 173 -4.42 -8.41 8.20
N SER A 174 -3.89 -7.30 8.72
CA SER A 174 -3.84 -7.09 10.15
C SER A 174 -3.96 -5.64 10.59
N LEU A 175 -4.40 -5.47 11.82
CA LEU A 175 -4.45 -4.20 12.53
C LEU A 175 -3.92 -4.41 13.95
N SER A 176 -2.93 -3.63 14.37
CA SER A 176 -2.39 -3.65 15.72
C SER A 176 -2.47 -2.26 16.35
N ILE A 177 -3.11 -2.19 17.52
CA ILE A 177 -3.35 -0.95 18.28
C ILE A 177 -3.09 -1.18 19.76
N ASP A 178 -2.79 -0.12 20.49
CA ASP A 178 -2.86 -0.13 21.94
C ASP A 178 -4.31 0.11 22.37
N HIS A 179 -4.82 -0.74 23.28
CA HIS A 179 -6.19 -0.59 23.78
C HIS A 179 -6.31 0.76 24.50
N PRO A 180 -7.30 1.60 24.14
CA PRO A 180 -7.34 2.98 24.58
C PRO A 180 -7.59 3.18 26.09
N GLU A 181 -8.03 2.15 26.82
CA GLU A 181 -8.25 2.21 28.27
C GLU A 181 -7.16 1.46 29.04
N THR A 182 -6.76 0.25 28.59
CA THR A 182 -5.77 -0.57 29.32
C THR A 182 -4.33 -0.34 28.88
N GLY A 183 -4.11 0.19 27.66
CA GLY A 183 -2.78 0.35 27.08
C GLY A 183 -2.18 -0.92 26.50
N GLU A 184 -2.84 -2.07 26.66
CA GLU A 184 -2.36 -3.35 26.13
C GLU A 184 -2.37 -3.38 24.61
N ARG A 185 -1.35 -4.00 24.01
CA ARG A 185 -1.27 -4.18 22.57
C ARG A 185 -2.25 -5.26 22.11
N ILE A 186 -3.20 -4.88 21.26
CA ILE A 186 -4.16 -5.78 20.63
C ILE A 186 -3.83 -5.91 19.15
N MET A 187 -3.90 -7.14 18.62
CA MET A 187 -3.73 -7.44 17.23
C MET A 187 -4.97 -8.17 16.69
N PHE A 188 -5.53 -7.64 15.61
CA PHE A 188 -6.58 -8.28 14.83
C PHE A 188 -5.98 -8.80 13.53
N ARG A 189 -6.32 -10.01 13.14
CA ARG A 189 -5.94 -10.60 11.85
C ARG A 189 -7.16 -11.11 11.12
N ALA A 190 -7.23 -10.88 9.82
CA ALA A 190 -8.24 -11.46 8.95
C ALA A 190 -7.63 -12.69 8.23
N PRO A 191 -8.40 -13.75 8.01
CA PRO A 191 -7.98 -14.87 7.17
C PRO A 191 -7.60 -14.37 5.77
N LEU A 192 -6.58 -14.98 5.19
CA LEU A 192 -6.17 -14.63 3.83
C LEU A 192 -7.26 -15.03 2.82
N PRO A 193 -7.51 -14.21 1.79
CA PRO A 193 -8.40 -14.57 0.70
C PRO A 193 -7.73 -15.67 -0.16
N SER A 194 -8.55 -16.46 -0.86
CA SER A 194 -8.08 -17.60 -1.67
C SER A 194 -6.99 -17.23 -2.69
N TRP A 195 -7.09 -16.03 -3.29
CA TRP A 195 -6.08 -15.54 -4.24
C TRP A 195 -4.72 -15.20 -3.62
N ALA A 196 -4.61 -15.17 -2.28
CA ALA A 196 -3.36 -14.93 -1.56
C ALA A 196 -2.89 -16.16 -0.79
N SER A 197 -3.80 -17.06 -0.37
CA SER A 197 -3.44 -18.26 0.40
C SER A 197 -2.73 -19.29 -0.46
N GLN A 198 -3.13 -19.47 -1.72
CA GLN A 198 -2.51 -20.41 -2.64
C GLN A 198 -1.01 -20.14 -2.85
N ASP A 199 -0.61 -18.87 -2.79
CA ASP A 199 0.77 -18.44 -3.01
C ASP A 199 1.63 -18.44 -1.73
N LEU A 200 1.01 -18.48 -0.55
CA LEU A 200 1.70 -18.38 0.75
C LEU A 200 1.77 -19.71 1.52
N GLU A 201 0.93 -20.70 1.18
CA GLU A 201 0.87 -22.00 1.85
C GLU A 201 1.84 -23.06 1.28
N LEU A 202 2.69 -22.70 0.30
CA LEU A 202 3.68 -23.61 -0.31
C LEU A 202 5.01 -23.58 0.43
#